data_15df6d35868fc09747fc14029a96a365
#
_entry.id   15df6d35868fc09747fc14029a96a365
#
_cell.length_a   1.000
_cell.length_b   1.000
_cell.length_c   1.000
_cell.angle_alpha   90.00
_cell.angle_beta   90.00
_cell.angle_gamma   90.00
#
_symmetry.space_group_name_H-M   'P 1'
#
loop_
_entity.id
_entity.type
_entity.pdbx_description
1 polymer ?
#
loop_
_entity_poly.entity_id
_entity_poly.type
_entity_poly.pdbx_seq_one_letter_code
_entity_poly.pdbx_strand_id
1 'polypeptide(L)' 'MKVNGTSYDFAGKTVQEVLQALAFRMDRIVVEYNGKILSKSDWESTLVSPADTMEVVTFVGGG' A
#
# COMPACT_ATOMS: atom_id res chain seq x y z
N MET A 1 -1.75 -10.67 -3.33
CA MET A 1 -1.40 -9.37 -3.92
C MET A 1 0.11 -9.22 -4.04
N LYS A 2 0.55 -8.30 -4.85
CA LYS A 2 1.97 -7.95 -4.94
C LYS A 2 2.18 -6.56 -4.41
N VAL A 3 3.23 -6.39 -3.59
CA VAL A 3 3.66 -5.08 -3.11
C VAL A 3 5.12 -4.93 -3.51
N ASN A 4 5.40 -3.93 -4.35
CA ASN A 4 6.75 -3.69 -4.86
C ASN A 4 7.38 -4.96 -5.46
N GLY A 5 6.58 -5.73 -6.18
CA GLY A 5 7.02 -6.93 -6.88
C GLY A 5 7.07 -8.21 -6.04
N THR A 6 6.85 -8.12 -4.74
CA THR A 6 6.83 -9.29 -3.85
C THR A 6 5.40 -9.73 -3.58
N SER A 7 5.14 -11.04 -3.68
CA SER A 7 3.81 -11.58 -3.46
C SER A 7 3.53 -11.81 -1.97
N TYR A 8 2.32 -11.45 -1.54
CA TYR A 8 1.86 -11.64 -0.18
C TYR A 8 0.43 -12.14 -0.17
N ASP A 9 0.06 -12.81 0.90
CA ASP A 9 -1.31 -13.26 1.12
C ASP A 9 -2.00 -12.32 2.11
N PHE A 10 -2.46 -11.20 1.61
CA PHE A 10 -3.14 -10.18 2.42
C PHE A 10 -4.60 -9.99 2.04
N ALA A 11 -5.18 -10.92 1.28
CA ALA A 11 -6.56 -10.79 0.84
C ALA A 11 -7.49 -10.55 2.04
N GLY A 12 -8.40 -9.60 1.88
CA GLY A 12 -9.35 -9.26 2.94
C GLY A 12 -8.85 -8.21 3.92
N LYS A 13 -7.59 -7.83 3.85
CA LYS A 13 -7.07 -6.74 4.67
C LYS A 13 -7.25 -5.42 3.94
N THR A 14 -7.24 -4.33 4.69
CA THR A 14 -7.23 -3.01 4.07
C THR A 14 -5.82 -2.63 3.62
N VAL A 15 -5.72 -1.67 2.71
CA VAL A 15 -4.42 -1.15 2.31
C VAL A 15 -3.64 -0.67 3.53
N GLN A 16 -4.31 0.01 4.46
CA GLN A 16 -3.66 0.48 5.68
C GLN A 16 -3.07 -0.66 6.49
N GLU A 17 -3.81 -1.74 6.65
CA GLU A 17 -3.32 -2.91 7.38
C GLU A 17 -2.11 -3.55 6.69
N VAL A 18 -2.13 -3.61 5.36
CA VAL A 18 -0.98 -4.12 4.60
C VAL A 18 0.26 -3.25 4.83
N LEU A 19 0.10 -1.93 4.76
CA LEU A 19 1.21 -1.01 4.96
C LEU A 19 1.79 -1.13 6.37
N GLN A 20 0.93 -1.30 7.36
CA GLN A 20 1.35 -1.50 8.75
C GLN A 20 2.09 -2.83 8.91
N ALA A 21 1.56 -3.90 8.32
CA ALA A 21 2.17 -5.22 8.40
C ALA A 21 3.57 -5.24 7.79
N LEU A 22 3.80 -4.45 6.75
CA LEU A 22 5.10 -4.36 6.08
C LEU A 22 5.99 -3.26 6.66
N ALA A 23 5.55 -2.62 7.73
CA ALA A 23 6.31 -1.62 8.49
C ALA A 23 6.69 -0.37 7.68
N PHE A 24 5.84 0.03 6.74
CA PHE A 24 6.08 1.28 6.02
C PHE A 24 5.82 2.49 6.92
N ARG A 25 6.57 3.56 6.66
CA ARG A 25 6.36 4.85 7.34
C ARG A 25 5.18 5.56 6.69
N MET A 26 4.03 5.51 7.34
CA MET A 26 2.77 6.00 6.79
C MET A 26 2.81 7.50 6.43
N ASP A 27 3.68 8.24 7.08
CA ASP A 27 3.82 9.68 6.86
C ASP A 27 4.77 10.05 5.72
N ARG A 28 5.39 9.04 5.09
CA ARG A 28 6.45 9.28 4.11
C ARG A 28 6.31 8.45 2.84
N ILE A 29 5.10 8.02 2.54
CA ILE A 29 4.88 7.15 1.39
C ILE A 29 3.80 7.66 0.48
N VAL A 30 3.94 7.29 -0.79
CA VAL A 30 2.89 7.40 -1.79
C VAL A 30 2.55 6.00 -2.24
N VAL A 31 1.26 5.70 -2.35
CA VAL A 31 0.79 4.38 -2.75
C VAL A 31 0.15 4.47 -4.12
N GLU A 32 0.65 3.64 -5.05
CA GLU A 32 -0.03 3.37 -6.32
C GLU A 32 -0.73 2.04 -6.20
N TYR A 33 -2.02 2.03 -6.45
CA TYR A 33 -2.83 0.84 -6.31
C TYR A 33 -3.44 0.52 -7.67
N ASN A 34 -3.03 -0.61 -8.24
CA ASN A 34 -3.47 -1.02 -9.58
C ASN A 34 -3.26 0.09 -10.61
N GLY A 35 -2.10 0.75 -10.55
CA GLY A 35 -1.71 1.76 -11.52
C GLY A 35 -2.21 3.17 -11.26
N LYS A 36 -2.90 3.39 -10.14
CA LYS A 36 -3.43 4.72 -9.79
C LYS A 36 -3.00 5.10 -8.39
N ILE A 37 -2.75 6.38 -8.17
CA ILE A 37 -2.43 6.87 -6.84
C ILE A 37 -3.66 6.74 -5.95
N LEU A 38 -3.48 6.11 -4.80
CA LEU A 38 -4.52 5.95 -3.80
C LEU A 38 -4.30 6.96 -2.69
N SER A 39 -5.27 7.82 -2.47
CA SER A 39 -5.19 8.83 -1.42
C SER A 39 -5.11 8.20 -0.04
N LYS A 40 -4.36 8.82 0.84
CA LYS A 40 -4.20 8.32 2.21
C LYS A 40 -5.56 8.14 2.92
N SER A 41 -6.50 9.03 2.65
CA SER A 41 -7.84 8.95 3.25
C SER A 41 -8.61 7.70 2.83
N ASP A 42 -8.19 7.04 1.75
CA ASP A 42 -8.86 5.82 1.26
C ASP A 42 -8.17 4.53 1.70
N TRP A 43 -7.01 4.62 2.36
CA TRP A 43 -6.24 3.42 2.72
C TRP A 43 -6.99 2.50 3.66
N GLU A 44 -7.74 3.05 4.61
CA GLU A 44 -8.43 2.22 5.59
C GLU A 44 -9.77 1.69 5.09
N SER A 45 -10.26 2.16 3.95
CA SER A 45 -11.51 1.70 3.37
C SER A 45 -11.32 0.84 2.13
N THR A 46 -10.09 0.65 1.67
CA THR A 46 -9.82 -0.13 0.47
C THR A 46 -9.36 -1.52 0.86
N LEU A 47 -10.19 -2.52 0.56
CA LEU A 47 -9.86 -3.93 0.80
C LEU A 47 -9.04 -4.47 -0.37
N VAL A 48 -7.99 -5.21 -0.07
CA VAL A 48 -7.14 -5.76 -1.12
C VAL A 48 -7.63 -7.13 -1.57
N SER A 49 -7.35 -7.46 -2.82
CA SER A 49 -7.72 -8.73 -3.45
C SER A 49 -6.47 -9.47 -3.91
N PRO A 50 -6.57 -10.79 -4.11
CA PRO A 50 -5.39 -11.56 -4.53
C PRO A 50 -4.75 -11.10 -5.83
N ALA A 51 -5.52 -10.49 -6.75
CA ALA A 51 -5.00 -10.04 -8.03
C ALA A 51 -4.42 -8.62 -7.99
N ASP A 52 -4.48 -7.96 -6.85
CA ASP A 52 -4.07 -6.56 -6.77
C ASP A 52 -2.56 -6.38 -6.79
N THR A 53 -2.13 -5.26 -7.36
CA THR A 53 -0.72 -4.86 -7.39
C THR A 53 -0.61 -3.48 -6.76
N MET A 54 0.33 -3.33 -5.86
CA MET A 54 0.57 -2.08 -5.16
C MET A 54 2.04 -1.72 -5.22
N GLU A 55 2.32 -0.46 -5.54
CA GLU A 55 3.67 0.10 -5.49
C GLU A 55 3.70 1.14 -4.38
N VAL A 56 4.68 1.03 -3.52
CA VAL A 56 4.84 1.97 -2.41
C VAL A 56 6.18 2.66 -2.55
N VAL A 57 6.14 3.97 -2.65
CA VAL A 57 7.36 4.78 -2.76
C VAL A 57 7.53 5.56 -1.47
N THR A 58 8.69 5.41 -0.85
CA THR A 58 9.04 6.15 0.35
C THR A 58 9.88 7.35 -0.03
N PHE A 59 9.48 8.54 0.40
CA PHE A 59 10.36 9.67 0.18
C PHE A 59 11.27 9.88 1.36
N VAL A 60 12.45 10.35 1.04
CA VAL A 60 13.45 10.70 2.03
C VAL A 60 13.61 12.19 2.07
N GLY A 61 14.07 12.67 3.18
CA GLY A 61 14.43 14.01 3.25
C GLY A 61 13.25 14.84 3.63
N GLY A 62 12.80 15.24 3.87
CA GLY A 62 11.80 16.05 4.22
C GLY A 62 11.98 17.35 4.13
N GLY A 63 11.50 17.46 3.69
CA GLY A 63 11.26 18.66 3.51
C GLY A 63 10.93 19.60 4.30
#